data_3a448b6e24b4327b5ce9cadf69d038ca
#
_entry.id   3a448b6e24b4327b5ce9cadf69d038ca
#
_cell.length_a   1.000
_cell.length_b   1.000
_cell.length_c   1.000
_cell.angle_alpha   90.00
_cell.angle_beta   90.00
_cell.angle_gamma   90.00
#
_symmetry.space_group_name_H-M   'P 1'
#
loop_
_entity.id
_entity.type
_entity.pdbx_description
1 polymer ?
#
loop_
_entity_poly.entity_id
_entity_poly.type
_entity_poly.pdbx_seq_one_letter_code
_entity_poly.pdbx_strand_id
1 'polypeptide(L)'
;MEYTPDEYTRYYIVQAPFKLMNEYRFEEISVSDLARKAGVGRATFYRYFKRKEDVLIYYFDHNVMTFRAEQRYFPRCKEDYAGIISDVLSLFRKQKEPFKLIRKARLEHIYLDYLNAQFSRTKKADYTIKHPYAPYLYAGMLFNVSMAWLDDDCRGEVADLTAMMTDAIFPA
;
A
#
# COMPACT_ATOMS: atom_id res chain seq x y z
N MET A 1 9.50 9.69 18.06
CA MET A 1 9.95 10.28 16.78
C MET A 1 9.19 11.58 16.61
N GLU A 2 9.89 12.72 16.60
CA GLU A 2 9.25 14.04 16.44
C GLU A 2 9.12 14.30 14.93
N TYR A 3 7.88 14.47 14.45
CA TYR A 3 7.62 14.80 13.05
C TYR A 3 7.99 16.25 12.77
N THR A 4 8.58 16.50 11.62
CA THR A 4 8.79 17.85 11.12
C THR A 4 7.45 18.53 10.77
N PRO A 5 7.34 19.85 10.74
CA PRO A 5 6.12 20.56 10.33
C PRO A 5 5.61 20.12 8.93
N ASP A 6 6.52 19.77 8.02
CA ASP A 6 6.19 19.27 6.68
C ASP A 6 5.59 17.86 6.73
N GLU A 7 6.10 16.98 7.58
CA GLU A 7 5.56 15.63 7.78
C GLU A 7 4.17 15.68 8.42
N TYR A 8 3.95 16.55 9.40
CA TYR A 8 2.61 16.80 9.96
C TYR A 8 1.63 17.26 8.89
N THR A 9 2.03 18.23 8.06
CA THR A 9 1.17 18.74 6.98
C THR A 9 0.79 17.63 6.00
N ARG A 10 1.75 16.83 5.55
CA ARG A 10 1.49 15.67 4.67
C ARG A 10 0.59 14.65 5.33
N TYR A 11 0.83 14.32 6.59
CA TYR A 11 0.00 13.39 7.35
C TYR A 11 -1.47 13.80 7.34
N TYR A 12 -1.79 15.07 7.65
CA TYR A 12 -3.19 15.54 7.63
C TYR A 12 -3.80 15.52 6.25
N ILE A 13 -3.03 15.87 5.20
CA ILE A 13 -3.53 15.79 3.82
C ILE A 13 -3.82 14.33 3.45
N VAL A 14 -2.98 13.38 3.86
CA VAL A 14 -3.14 11.95 3.58
C VAL A 14 -4.34 11.33 4.31
N GLN A 15 -4.70 11.83 5.49
CA GLN A 15 -5.89 11.37 6.21
C GLN A 15 -7.21 11.93 5.66
N ALA A 16 -7.16 13.05 4.93
CA ALA A 16 -8.35 13.74 4.46
C ALA A 16 -9.23 12.90 3.51
N PRO A 17 -8.71 12.21 2.47
CA PRO A 17 -9.54 11.40 1.59
C PRO A 17 -10.28 10.29 2.34
N PHE A 18 -9.64 9.58 3.26
CA PHE A 18 -10.29 8.50 4.00
C PHE A 18 -11.42 9.00 4.90
N LYS A 19 -11.28 10.20 5.49
CA LYS A 19 -12.35 10.83 6.26
C LYS A 19 -13.53 11.24 5.38
N LEU A 20 -13.26 11.76 4.18
CA LEU A 20 -14.32 12.22 3.25
C LEU A 20 -14.99 11.05 2.53
N MET A 21 -14.27 9.99 2.20
CA MET A 21 -14.81 8.80 1.52
C MET A 21 -15.83 8.02 2.37
N ASN A 22 -15.95 8.28 3.67
CA ASN A 22 -17.04 7.75 4.49
C ASN A 22 -18.40 8.39 4.12
N GLU A 23 -18.40 9.61 3.60
CA GLU A 23 -19.60 10.43 3.37
C GLU A 23 -19.86 10.68 1.89
N TYR A 24 -18.79 10.76 1.08
CA TYR A 24 -18.83 11.17 -0.33
C TYR A 24 -18.15 10.14 -1.22
N ARG A 25 -18.56 10.08 -2.49
CA ARG A 25 -17.82 9.32 -3.50
C ARG A 25 -16.49 10.01 -3.81
N PHE A 26 -15.43 9.24 -4.04
CA PHE A 26 -14.11 9.82 -4.29
C PHE A 26 -14.07 10.76 -5.50
N GLU A 27 -14.84 10.44 -6.55
CA GLU A 27 -14.96 11.29 -7.75
C GLU A 27 -15.49 12.71 -7.42
N GLU A 28 -16.39 12.81 -6.46
CA GLU A 28 -17.04 14.06 -6.03
C GLU A 28 -16.14 14.90 -5.10
N ILE A 29 -15.15 14.28 -4.48
CA ILE A 29 -14.21 14.95 -3.58
C ILE A 29 -13.23 15.79 -4.41
N SER A 30 -13.25 17.09 -4.24
CA SER A 30 -12.33 18.02 -4.88
C SER A 30 -11.04 18.20 -4.07
N VAL A 31 -9.98 18.71 -4.72
CA VAL A 31 -8.75 19.13 -4.01
C VAL A 31 -9.05 20.20 -2.95
N SER A 32 -10.05 21.06 -3.20
CA SER A 32 -10.48 22.05 -2.21
C SER A 32 -11.07 21.42 -0.96
N ASP A 33 -11.82 20.34 -1.11
CA ASP A 33 -12.39 19.59 0.02
C ASP A 33 -11.32 18.89 0.81
N LEU A 34 -10.34 18.27 0.13
CA LEU A 34 -9.19 17.65 0.76
C LEU A 34 -8.36 18.67 1.56
N ALA A 35 -8.04 19.80 0.96
CA ALA A 35 -7.28 20.87 1.62
C ALA A 35 -8.03 21.41 2.84
N ARG A 36 -9.33 21.70 2.70
CA ARG A 36 -10.19 22.15 3.81
C ARG A 36 -10.26 21.11 4.93
N LYS A 37 -10.44 19.82 4.60
CA LYS A 37 -10.50 18.73 5.58
C LYS A 37 -9.17 18.53 6.30
N ALA A 38 -8.06 18.80 5.62
CA ALA A 38 -6.70 18.74 6.18
C ALA A 38 -6.31 20.01 6.97
N GLY A 39 -7.13 21.07 6.94
CA GLY A 39 -6.81 22.34 7.60
C GLY A 39 -5.71 23.14 6.87
N VAL A 40 -5.53 22.96 5.55
CA VAL A 40 -4.50 23.64 4.76
C VAL A 40 -5.10 24.41 3.58
N GLY A 41 -4.32 25.35 3.02
CA GLY A 41 -4.69 26.03 1.78
C GLY A 41 -4.45 25.15 0.55
N ARG A 42 -5.17 25.43 -0.57
CA ARG A 42 -4.97 24.74 -1.86
C ARG A 42 -3.51 24.83 -2.35
N ALA A 43 -2.86 25.99 -2.19
CA ALA A 43 -1.46 26.15 -2.55
C ALA A 43 -0.56 25.19 -1.77
N THR A 44 -0.85 24.97 -0.49
CA THR A 44 -0.13 24.01 0.35
C THR A 44 -0.37 22.58 -0.14
N PHE A 45 -1.61 22.22 -0.52
CA PHE A 45 -1.87 20.91 -1.12
C PHE A 45 -1.02 20.70 -2.38
N TYR A 46 -1.05 21.64 -3.33
CA TYR A 46 -0.32 21.54 -4.60
C TYR A 46 1.21 21.59 -4.46
N ARG A 47 1.72 22.06 -3.33
CA ARG A 47 3.16 21.94 -2.99
C ARG A 47 3.59 20.48 -2.81
N TYR A 48 2.69 19.60 -2.32
CA TYR A 48 2.99 18.20 -2.04
C TYR A 48 2.43 17.23 -3.08
N PHE A 49 1.27 17.50 -3.64
CA PHE A 49 0.51 16.57 -4.49
C PHE A 49 -0.04 17.29 -5.72
N LYS A 50 0.13 16.70 -6.90
CA LYS A 50 -0.38 17.26 -8.15
C LYS A 50 -1.86 16.95 -8.35
N ARG A 51 -2.30 15.75 -7.94
CA ARG A 51 -3.67 15.25 -8.07
C ARG A 51 -4.10 14.61 -6.74
N LYS A 52 -5.40 14.41 -6.59
CA LYS A 52 -5.96 13.75 -5.39
C LYS A 52 -5.57 12.28 -5.29
N GLU A 53 -5.35 11.60 -6.41
CA GLU A 53 -4.88 10.21 -6.48
C GLU A 53 -3.45 10.06 -5.95
N ASP A 54 -2.61 11.07 -6.11
CA ASP A 54 -1.22 11.05 -5.62
C ASP A 54 -1.16 10.92 -4.09
N VAL A 55 -2.23 11.35 -3.40
CA VAL A 55 -2.36 11.21 -1.94
C VAL A 55 -2.47 9.74 -1.56
N LEU A 56 -3.19 8.92 -2.34
CA LEU A 56 -3.31 7.48 -2.11
C LEU A 56 -1.98 6.76 -2.39
N ILE A 57 -1.27 7.15 -3.46
CA ILE A 57 0.06 6.62 -3.76
C ILE A 57 1.03 6.91 -2.61
N TYR A 58 1.00 8.14 -2.09
CA TYR A 58 1.83 8.51 -0.94
C TYR A 58 1.44 7.72 0.33
N TYR A 59 0.15 7.48 0.54
CA TYR A 59 -0.33 6.66 1.65
C TYR A 59 0.28 5.25 1.61
N PHE A 60 0.29 4.60 0.43
CA PHE A 60 0.91 3.29 0.28
C PHE A 60 2.42 3.35 0.50
N ASP A 61 3.09 4.33 -0.11
CA ASP A 61 4.55 4.49 -0.02
C ASP A 61 5.00 4.75 1.43
N HIS A 62 4.29 5.62 2.15
CA HIS A 62 4.59 5.93 3.54
C HIS A 62 4.46 4.69 4.45
N ASN A 63 3.40 3.91 4.30
CA ASN A 63 3.24 2.68 5.06
C ASN A 63 4.35 1.66 4.74
N VAL A 64 4.71 1.51 3.45
CA VAL A 64 5.81 0.61 3.04
C VAL A 64 7.17 1.14 3.48
N MET A 65 7.41 2.45 3.44
CA MET A 65 8.68 3.06 3.87
C MET A 65 8.89 2.94 5.38
N THR A 66 7.84 3.15 6.18
CA THR A 66 7.89 2.93 7.62
C THR A 66 8.28 1.49 7.92
N PHE A 67 7.68 0.54 7.21
CA PHE A 67 7.99 -0.86 7.26
C PHE A 67 9.45 -1.17 6.85
N ARG A 68 9.93 -0.62 5.71
CA ARG A 68 11.31 -0.83 5.21
C ARG A 68 12.38 -0.18 6.08
N ALA A 69 12.07 0.95 6.75
CA ALA A 69 13.00 1.60 7.66
C ALA A 69 13.28 0.76 8.91
N GLU A 70 12.28 -0.04 9.33
CA GLU A 70 12.42 -0.97 10.44
C GLU A 70 13.11 -2.28 10.01
N GLN A 71 13.08 -2.62 8.73
CA GLN A 71 13.61 -3.87 8.19
C GLN A 71 14.52 -3.65 6.97
N ARG A 72 15.81 -3.95 7.14
CA ARG A 72 16.81 -3.93 6.05
C ARG A 72 16.74 -5.21 5.21
N TYR A 73 15.61 -5.48 4.54
CA TYR A 73 15.40 -6.73 3.83
C TYR A 73 15.70 -6.65 2.33
N PHE A 74 16.68 -7.47 1.91
CA PHE A 74 16.78 -7.98 0.54
C PHE A 74 16.57 -9.49 0.64
N PRO A 75 15.40 -10.03 0.21
CA PRO A 75 15.11 -11.46 0.36
C PRO A 75 16.09 -12.28 -0.48
N ARG A 76 16.71 -13.26 0.15
CA ARG A 76 17.69 -14.17 -0.47
C ARG A 76 17.26 -15.63 -0.39
N CYS A 77 16.39 -15.97 0.52
CA CYS A 77 15.92 -17.32 0.79
C CYS A 77 14.41 -17.35 1.07
N LYS A 78 13.86 -18.54 1.19
CA LYS A 78 12.43 -18.77 1.46
C LYS A 78 11.96 -18.07 2.74
N GLU A 79 12.77 -18.11 3.77
CA GLU A 79 12.49 -17.52 5.09
C GLU A 79 12.40 -15.98 5.01
N ASP A 80 13.28 -15.36 4.25
CA ASP A 80 13.25 -13.91 4.02
C ASP A 80 11.95 -13.49 3.31
N TYR A 81 11.53 -14.24 2.28
CA TYR A 81 10.28 -14.00 1.57
C TYR A 81 9.07 -14.20 2.48
N ALA A 82 9.08 -15.27 3.31
CA ALA A 82 8.01 -15.51 4.28
C ALA A 82 7.90 -14.35 5.27
N GLY A 83 9.02 -13.84 5.78
CA GLY A 83 9.05 -12.67 6.64
C GLY A 83 8.40 -11.44 5.98
N ILE A 84 8.81 -11.10 4.76
CA ILE A 84 8.26 -9.95 4.02
C ILE A 84 6.75 -10.11 3.78
N ILE A 85 6.30 -11.28 3.34
CA ILE A 85 4.87 -11.55 3.08
C ILE A 85 4.08 -11.40 4.38
N SER A 86 4.54 -12.02 5.47
CA SER A 86 3.92 -11.94 6.80
C SER A 86 3.75 -10.49 7.26
N ASP A 87 4.79 -9.70 7.12
CA ASP A 87 4.80 -8.32 7.55
C ASP A 87 3.86 -7.44 6.69
N VAL A 88 3.88 -7.64 5.37
CA VAL A 88 2.97 -6.93 4.45
C VAL A 88 1.51 -7.28 4.75
N LEU A 89 1.19 -8.55 4.95
CA LEU A 89 -0.16 -9.00 5.30
C LEU A 89 -0.60 -8.47 6.68
N SER A 90 0.31 -8.45 7.66
CA SER A 90 0.05 -7.88 8.98
C SER A 90 -0.25 -6.37 8.90
N LEU A 91 0.54 -5.63 8.13
CA LEU A 91 0.30 -4.21 7.86
C LEU A 91 -1.03 -4.00 7.14
N PHE A 92 -1.32 -4.81 6.12
CA PHE A 92 -2.56 -4.74 5.36
C PHE A 92 -3.78 -4.97 6.27
N ARG A 93 -3.75 -5.99 7.13
CA ARG A 93 -4.79 -6.25 8.14
C ARG A 93 -4.97 -5.08 9.11
N LYS A 94 -3.87 -4.48 9.56
CA LYS A 94 -3.90 -3.29 10.43
C LYS A 94 -4.54 -2.08 9.74
N GLN A 95 -4.37 -1.96 8.43
CA GLN A 95 -4.88 -0.86 7.60
C GLN A 95 -6.16 -1.24 6.82
N LYS A 96 -6.88 -2.30 7.23
CA LYS A 96 -8.01 -2.84 6.44
C LYS A 96 -9.12 -1.81 6.18
N GLU A 97 -9.41 -0.91 7.11
CA GLU A 97 -10.49 0.06 6.93
C GLU A 97 -10.20 1.10 5.81
N PRO A 98 -9.02 1.73 5.72
CA PRO A 98 -8.64 2.49 4.53
C PRO A 98 -8.72 1.67 3.22
N PHE A 99 -8.25 0.43 3.21
CA PHE A 99 -8.32 -0.42 2.02
C PHE A 99 -9.77 -0.77 1.62
N LYS A 100 -10.68 -0.97 2.57
CA LYS A 100 -12.11 -1.13 2.29
C LYS A 100 -12.71 0.10 1.61
N LEU A 101 -12.34 1.31 2.03
CA LEU A 101 -12.77 2.54 1.38
C LEU A 101 -12.26 2.63 -0.05
N ILE A 102 -10.97 2.30 -0.28
CA ILE A 102 -10.36 2.24 -1.61
C ILE A 102 -11.10 1.23 -2.50
N ARG A 103 -11.39 0.03 -1.97
CA ARG A 103 -12.13 -1.02 -2.66
C ARG A 103 -13.55 -0.58 -3.01
N LYS A 104 -14.28 0.01 -2.04
CA LYS A 104 -15.64 0.55 -2.24
C LYS A 104 -15.65 1.63 -3.32
N ALA A 105 -14.61 2.45 -3.40
CA ALA A 105 -14.47 3.51 -4.41
C ALA A 105 -13.93 2.99 -5.76
N ARG A 106 -13.66 1.69 -5.92
CA ARG A 106 -13.05 1.08 -7.12
C ARG A 106 -11.71 1.69 -7.51
N LEU A 107 -10.90 2.03 -6.51
CA LEU A 107 -9.57 2.64 -6.67
C LEU A 107 -8.43 1.66 -6.39
N GLU A 108 -8.72 0.38 -6.24
CA GLU A 108 -7.73 -0.67 -5.97
C GLU A 108 -6.68 -0.82 -7.07
N HIS A 109 -6.98 -0.39 -8.30
CA HIS A 109 -6.01 -0.34 -9.38
C HIS A 109 -4.80 0.55 -9.05
N ILE A 110 -4.99 1.64 -8.27
CA ILE A 110 -3.90 2.51 -7.81
C ILE A 110 -2.93 1.71 -6.92
N TYR A 111 -3.46 0.80 -6.10
CA TYR A 111 -2.62 -0.08 -5.27
C TYR A 111 -1.86 -1.11 -6.12
N LEU A 112 -2.51 -1.70 -7.12
CA LEU A 112 -1.84 -2.62 -8.07
C LEU A 112 -0.73 -1.91 -8.85
N ASP A 113 -1.00 -0.70 -9.35
CA ASP A 113 0.01 0.11 -10.06
C ASP A 113 1.19 0.46 -9.14
N TYR A 114 0.90 0.78 -7.87
CA TYR A 114 1.93 1.00 -6.85
C TYR A 114 2.79 -0.25 -6.64
N LEU A 115 2.20 -1.42 -6.45
CA LEU A 115 2.92 -2.68 -6.28
C LEU A 115 3.77 -3.01 -7.52
N ASN A 116 3.21 -2.90 -8.71
CA ASN A 116 3.94 -3.11 -9.97
C ASN A 116 5.18 -2.20 -10.05
N ALA A 117 5.02 -0.92 -9.70
CA ALA A 117 6.13 0.03 -9.69
C ALA A 117 7.20 -0.34 -8.64
N GLN A 118 6.80 -0.78 -7.43
CA GLN A 118 7.73 -1.16 -6.37
C GLN A 118 8.53 -2.42 -6.74
N PHE A 119 7.86 -3.46 -7.22
CA PHE A 119 8.54 -4.69 -7.62
C PHE A 119 9.44 -4.49 -8.86
N SER A 120 9.02 -3.68 -9.84
CA SER A 120 9.81 -3.40 -11.04
C SER A 120 11.06 -2.54 -10.77
N ARG A 121 11.02 -1.67 -9.74
CA ARG A 121 12.19 -0.86 -9.35
C ARG A 121 13.28 -1.67 -8.68
N THR A 122 12.96 -2.85 -8.16
CA THR A 122 13.89 -3.70 -7.41
C THR A 122 14.79 -4.50 -8.38
N LYS A 123 15.56 -3.81 -9.23
CA LYS A 123 16.47 -4.39 -10.24
C LYS A 123 17.53 -5.36 -9.68
N LYS A 124 17.69 -5.43 -8.36
CA LYS A 124 18.66 -6.30 -7.66
C LYS A 124 17.97 -7.35 -6.78
N ALA A 125 16.64 -7.45 -6.77
CA ALA A 125 15.98 -8.53 -6.08
C ALA A 125 16.35 -9.83 -6.78
N ASP A 126 16.87 -10.76 -6.03
CA ASP A 126 17.21 -12.08 -6.52
C ASP A 126 15.92 -12.91 -6.60
N TYR A 127 15.04 -12.53 -7.52
CA TYR A 127 13.80 -13.27 -7.76
C TYR A 127 14.11 -14.72 -8.07
N THR A 128 13.42 -15.64 -7.43
CA THR A 128 13.51 -17.07 -7.70
C THR A 128 13.18 -17.36 -9.17
N ILE A 129 12.19 -16.64 -9.71
CA ILE A 129 11.83 -16.73 -11.13
C ILE A 129 12.68 -15.72 -11.91
N LYS A 130 13.63 -16.21 -12.71
CA LYS A 130 14.51 -15.40 -13.57
C LYS A 130 13.82 -15.05 -14.89
N HIS A 131 12.80 -14.19 -14.83
CA HIS A 131 12.05 -13.77 -16.02
C HIS A 131 11.73 -12.26 -15.93
N PRO A 132 11.75 -11.50 -17.05
CA PRO A 132 11.43 -10.06 -17.04
C PRO A 132 10.06 -9.70 -16.45
N TYR A 133 9.09 -10.61 -16.51
CA TYR A 133 7.75 -10.42 -15.97
C TYR A 133 7.55 -10.94 -14.54
N ALA A 134 8.57 -11.52 -13.92
CA ALA A 134 8.49 -11.99 -12.53
C ALA A 134 8.02 -10.91 -11.55
N PRO A 135 8.45 -9.62 -11.64
CA PRO A 135 7.93 -8.56 -10.78
C PRO A 135 6.40 -8.44 -10.78
N TYR A 136 5.79 -8.57 -11.95
CA TYR A 136 4.32 -8.49 -12.12
C TYR A 136 3.61 -9.72 -11.56
N LEU A 137 4.24 -10.90 -11.61
CA LEU A 137 3.72 -12.11 -10.96
C LEU A 137 3.64 -11.93 -9.44
N TYR A 138 4.71 -11.44 -8.81
CA TYR A 138 4.74 -11.20 -7.37
C TYR A 138 3.76 -10.09 -6.95
N ALA A 139 3.73 -8.99 -7.70
CA ALA A 139 2.79 -7.89 -7.44
C ALA A 139 1.33 -8.35 -7.57
N GLY A 140 1.03 -9.11 -8.64
CA GLY A 140 -0.31 -9.65 -8.89
C GLY A 140 -0.75 -10.67 -7.84
N MET A 141 0.14 -11.56 -7.41
CA MET A 141 -0.13 -12.51 -6.34
C MET A 141 -0.47 -11.77 -5.03
N LEU A 142 0.38 -10.84 -4.61
CA LEU A 142 0.16 -10.06 -3.39
C LEU A 142 -1.14 -9.26 -3.46
N PHE A 143 -1.38 -8.58 -4.58
CA PHE A 143 -2.59 -7.81 -4.80
C PHE A 143 -3.85 -8.68 -4.72
N ASN A 144 -3.91 -9.76 -5.50
CA ASN A 144 -5.11 -10.60 -5.58
C ASN A 144 -5.41 -11.29 -4.24
N VAL A 145 -4.40 -11.83 -3.57
CA VAL A 145 -4.57 -12.46 -2.25
C VAL A 145 -5.03 -11.43 -1.23
N SER A 146 -4.41 -10.25 -1.19
CA SER A 146 -4.80 -9.19 -0.25
C SER A 146 -6.23 -8.70 -0.48
N MET A 147 -6.66 -8.55 -1.74
CA MET A 147 -8.02 -8.11 -2.07
C MET A 147 -9.06 -9.17 -1.74
N ALA A 148 -8.81 -10.44 -2.06
CA ALA A 148 -9.70 -11.54 -1.69
C ALA A 148 -9.83 -11.67 -0.16
N TRP A 149 -8.72 -11.53 0.55
CA TRP A 149 -8.71 -11.56 2.01
C TRP A 149 -9.45 -10.37 2.62
N LEU A 150 -9.35 -9.19 2.01
CA LEU A 150 -10.10 -7.99 2.42
C LEU A 150 -11.61 -8.19 2.24
N ASP A 151 -12.03 -8.81 1.13
CA ASP A 151 -13.44 -9.11 0.84
C ASP A 151 -14.03 -10.10 1.89
N ASP A 152 -13.17 -10.94 2.52
CA ASP A 152 -13.52 -11.79 3.67
C ASP A 152 -13.17 -11.14 5.03
N ASP A 153 -13.17 -9.83 5.11
CA ASP A 153 -12.89 -9.04 6.33
C ASP A 153 -11.53 -9.36 7.00
N CYS A 154 -10.55 -9.80 6.23
CA CYS A 154 -9.24 -10.25 6.70
C CYS A 154 -9.33 -11.37 7.75
N ARG A 155 -10.27 -12.30 7.59
CA ARG A 155 -10.40 -13.49 8.44
C ARG A 155 -9.29 -14.49 8.17
N GLY A 156 -8.98 -15.31 9.15
CA GLY A 156 -7.90 -16.30 9.09
C GLY A 156 -6.55 -15.72 9.55
N GLU A 157 -5.60 -16.61 9.67
CA GLU A 157 -4.28 -16.26 10.22
C GLU A 157 -3.32 -15.80 9.12
N VAL A 158 -2.54 -14.76 9.43
CA VAL A 158 -1.47 -14.27 8.55
C VAL A 158 -0.48 -15.38 8.22
N ALA A 159 -0.20 -16.25 9.20
CA ALA A 159 0.74 -17.36 9.03
C ALA A 159 0.31 -18.32 7.91
N ASP A 160 -0.99 -18.66 7.84
CA ASP A 160 -1.51 -19.59 6.83
C ASP A 160 -1.40 -19.00 5.41
N LEU A 161 -1.77 -17.73 5.25
CA LEU A 161 -1.61 -17.02 3.98
C LEU A 161 -0.13 -16.89 3.59
N THR A 162 0.72 -16.58 4.57
CA THR A 162 2.17 -16.49 4.35
C THR A 162 2.73 -17.81 3.86
N ALA A 163 2.38 -18.93 4.50
CA ALA A 163 2.83 -20.25 4.10
C ALA A 163 2.36 -20.57 2.67
N MET A 164 1.07 -20.42 2.39
CA MET A 164 0.50 -20.65 1.06
C MET A 164 1.22 -19.85 -0.03
N MET A 165 1.43 -18.53 0.18
CA MET A 165 2.08 -17.67 -0.80
C MET A 165 3.56 -18.02 -0.96
N THR A 166 4.25 -18.34 0.13
CA THR A 166 5.67 -18.72 0.11
C THR A 166 5.88 -20.04 -0.61
N ASP A 167 5.02 -21.03 -0.39
CA ASP A 167 5.08 -22.34 -1.05
C ASP A 167 4.79 -22.23 -2.55
N ALA A 168 3.94 -21.28 -2.96
CA ALA A 168 3.72 -20.99 -4.39
C ALA A 168 4.97 -20.39 -5.08
N ILE A 169 5.81 -19.66 -4.34
CA ILE A 169 7.07 -19.10 -4.86
C ILE A 169 8.20 -20.13 -4.84
N PHE A 170 8.24 -20.96 -3.81
CA PHE A 170 9.26 -21.97 -3.54
C PHE A 170 8.61 -23.36 -3.42
N PRO A 171 8.18 -23.95 -4.54
CA PRO A 171 7.62 -25.30 -4.51
C PRO A 171 8.67 -26.30 -4.03
N ALA A 172 8.20 -27.35 -3.31
CA ALA A 172 9.05 -28.42 -2.79
C ALA A 172 9.74 -29.22 -3.90
#